data_d6f0e89313c1f668ba4930c181070b18
#
_entry.id   d6f0e89313c1f668ba4930c181070b18
#
_cell.length_a   1.000
_cell.length_b   1.000
_cell.length_c   1.000
_cell.angle_alpha   90.00
_cell.angle_beta   90.00
_cell.angle_gamma   90.00
#
_symmetry.space_group_name_H-M   'P 1'
#
loop_
_entity.id
_entity.type
_entity.pdbx_description
1 polymer ?
#
loop_
_entity_poly.entity_id
_entity_poly.type
_entity_poly.pdbx_seq_one_letter_code
_entity_poly.pdbx_strand_id
1 'polypeptide(L)'
;QPKVTIDIVPSSEEATLREIFDYLRSSEKRCYIAIDEFQQIAEYPEKGAEALLRSYIQFVPNINFIFAGSKQHIMQQMFHSAKRPFYQSTQTQVIDRIARDEYYRFAADFFTRQGRKLAEETFGYLYDAFDGHTWYIQTLLNRLYGYAGNPDIGMVDYAIGEVVAESTYTYENLLAAYPASNIRLLKAIAK
;
A
#
# COMPACT_ATOMS: atom_id res chain seq x y z
N GLN A 1 4.67 -23.54 14.23
CA GLN A 1 5.28 -22.90 13.04
C GLN A 1 6.79 -22.96 13.22
N PRO A 2 7.54 -23.54 12.30
CA PRO A 2 8.99 -23.51 12.38
C PRO A 2 9.47 -22.07 12.13
N LYS A 3 10.16 -21.50 13.11
CA LYS A 3 10.86 -20.24 12.98
C LYS A 3 12.22 -20.53 12.35
N VAL A 4 12.39 -20.18 11.09
CA VAL A 4 13.72 -20.24 10.45
C VAL A 4 14.43 -18.94 10.84
N THR A 5 15.44 -19.02 11.71
CA THR A 5 16.36 -17.92 11.97
C THR A 5 17.53 -18.10 11.02
N ILE A 6 17.70 -17.19 10.08
CA ILE A 6 18.88 -17.16 9.20
C ILE A 6 19.89 -16.24 9.87
N ASP A 7 20.98 -16.81 10.40
CA ASP A 7 22.13 -16.03 10.88
C ASP A 7 22.90 -15.55 9.63
N ILE A 8 22.68 -14.29 9.28
CA ILE A 8 23.37 -13.64 8.16
C ILE A 8 24.77 -13.24 8.65
N VAL A 9 25.77 -14.05 8.34
CA VAL A 9 27.17 -13.61 8.39
C VAL A 9 27.40 -12.74 7.14
N PRO A 10 27.97 -11.52 7.26
CA PRO A 10 28.15 -10.64 6.12
C PRO A 10 29.28 -11.10 5.21
N SER A 11 29.02 -12.12 4.41
CA SER A 11 29.79 -12.49 3.24
C SER A 11 28.97 -12.11 2.02
N SER A 12 29.45 -11.25 1.22
CA SER A 12 28.84 -10.59 0.06
C SER A 12 27.31 -10.81 -0.14
N GLU A 13 26.56 -9.76 -0.40
CA GLU A 13 25.10 -9.78 -0.61
C GLU A 13 24.66 -10.82 -1.65
N GLU A 14 25.49 -11.07 -2.65
CA GLU A 14 25.26 -12.08 -3.69
C GLU A 14 25.36 -13.52 -3.13
N ALA A 15 26.28 -13.80 -2.20
CA ALA A 15 26.39 -15.11 -1.58
C ALA A 15 25.14 -15.42 -0.73
N THR A 16 24.65 -14.42 0.03
CA THR A 16 23.42 -14.55 0.82
C THR A 16 22.19 -14.79 -0.07
N LEU A 17 22.06 -14.07 -1.17
CA LEU A 17 20.97 -14.26 -2.12
C LEU A 17 21.01 -15.67 -2.73
N ARG A 18 22.19 -16.16 -3.10
CA ARG A 18 22.39 -17.50 -3.63
C ARG A 18 21.96 -18.57 -2.62
N GLU A 19 22.38 -18.48 -1.37
CA GLU A 19 22.01 -19.41 -0.30
C GLU A 19 20.49 -19.49 -0.09
N ILE A 20 19.81 -18.33 -0.08
CA ILE A 20 18.35 -18.25 0.03
C ILE A 20 17.70 -19.01 -1.14
N PHE A 21 18.12 -18.73 -2.38
CA PHE A 21 17.53 -19.38 -3.55
C PHE A 21 17.90 -20.85 -3.68
N ASP A 22 19.06 -21.28 -3.21
CA ASP A 22 19.44 -22.70 -3.15
C ASP A 22 18.56 -23.45 -2.13
N TYR A 23 18.31 -22.86 -0.97
CA TYR A 23 17.35 -23.38 0.01
C TYR A 23 15.94 -23.49 -0.59
N LEU A 24 15.44 -22.44 -1.23
CA LEU A 24 14.14 -22.43 -1.87
C LEU A 24 14.02 -23.48 -2.97
N ARG A 25 15.08 -23.68 -3.75
CA ARG A 25 15.14 -24.67 -4.84
C ARG A 25 15.13 -26.10 -4.31
N SER A 26 15.73 -26.34 -3.15
CA SER A 26 15.74 -27.65 -2.50
C SER A 26 14.40 -28.01 -1.84
N SER A 27 13.48 -27.06 -1.70
CA SER A 27 12.18 -27.29 -1.09
C SER A 27 11.25 -28.05 -2.04
N GLU A 28 10.73 -29.18 -1.59
CA GLU A 28 9.66 -29.91 -2.30
C GLU A 28 8.28 -29.29 -2.10
N LYS A 29 8.15 -28.35 -1.16
CA LYS A 29 6.88 -27.69 -0.84
C LYS A 29 6.60 -26.55 -1.80
N ARG A 30 5.34 -26.43 -2.20
CA ARG A 30 4.85 -25.25 -2.91
C ARG A 30 4.85 -24.07 -1.93
N CYS A 31 5.56 -23.00 -2.27
CA CYS A 31 5.66 -21.80 -1.44
C CYS A 31 5.13 -20.57 -2.21
N TYR A 32 4.67 -19.59 -1.44
CA TYR A 32 4.33 -18.26 -1.94
C TYR A 32 5.21 -17.26 -1.21
N ILE A 33 5.92 -16.43 -1.95
CA ILE A 33 6.82 -15.41 -1.43
C ILE A 33 6.31 -14.06 -1.90
N ALA A 34 5.88 -13.22 -0.95
CA ALA A 34 5.49 -11.84 -1.23
C ALA A 34 6.67 -10.90 -0.92
N ILE A 35 6.96 -10.03 -1.88
CA ILE A 35 7.98 -8.97 -1.74
C ILE A 35 7.23 -7.64 -1.87
N ASP A 36 7.18 -6.91 -0.75
CA ASP A 36 6.54 -5.60 -0.70
C ASP A 36 7.51 -4.49 -1.11
N GLU A 37 6.95 -3.35 -1.55
CA GLU A 37 7.69 -2.20 -2.07
C GLU A 37 8.73 -2.58 -3.14
N PHE A 38 8.38 -3.55 -3.98
CA PHE A 38 9.29 -4.16 -4.96
C PHE A 38 9.93 -3.15 -5.92
N GLN A 39 9.27 -2.01 -6.17
CA GLN A 39 9.84 -0.95 -7.00
C GLN A 39 11.15 -0.38 -6.46
N GLN A 40 11.45 -0.57 -5.16
CA GLN A 40 12.71 -0.09 -4.58
C GLN A 40 13.94 -0.71 -5.25
N ILE A 41 13.83 -1.94 -5.78
CA ILE A 41 14.96 -2.59 -6.49
C ILE A 41 15.39 -1.79 -7.73
N ALA A 42 14.49 -1.02 -8.33
CA ALA A 42 14.80 -0.16 -9.47
C ALA A 42 15.62 1.08 -9.08
N GLU A 43 15.65 1.42 -7.81
CA GLU A 43 16.35 2.58 -7.22
C GLU A 43 17.67 2.17 -6.54
N TYR A 44 18.02 0.87 -6.54
CA TYR A 44 19.26 0.39 -5.95
C TYR A 44 20.49 0.94 -6.71
N PRO A 45 21.54 1.37 -5.98
CA PRO A 45 22.76 1.90 -6.60
C PRO A 45 23.53 0.84 -7.37
N GLU A 46 23.37 -0.45 -7.04
CA GLU A 46 24.02 -1.57 -7.70
C GLU A 46 23.38 -1.83 -9.07
N LYS A 47 24.18 -1.58 -10.11
CA LYS A 47 23.73 -1.85 -11.48
C LYS A 47 23.48 -3.34 -11.68
N GLY A 48 22.26 -3.67 -12.11
CA GLY A 48 21.91 -5.04 -12.44
C GLY A 48 21.22 -5.83 -11.30
N ALA A 49 20.93 -5.22 -10.16
CA ALA A 49 20.21 -5.89 -9.05
C ALA A 49 18.90 -6.55 -9.50
N GLU A 50 18.14 -5.87 -10.36
CA GLU A 50 16.89 -6.41 -10.95
C GLU A 50 17.15 -7.63 -11.84
N ALA A 51 18.18 -7.58 -12.68
CA ALA A 51 18.56 -8.70 -13.55
C ALA A 51 19.09 -9.89 -12.74
N LEU A 52 19.88 -9.63 -11.71
CA LEU A 52 20.38 -10.64 -10.79
C LEU A 52 19.22 -11.36 -10.10
N LEU A 53 18.30 -10.64 -9.48
CA LEU A 53 17.13 -11.23 -8.84
C LEU A 53 16.29 -12.03 -9.84
N ARG A 54 16.07 -11.51 -11.05
CA ARG A 54 15.34 -12.21 -12.10
C ARG A 54 15.99 -13.54 -12.47
N SER A 55 17.33 -13.58 -12.52
CA SER A 55 18.08 -14.82 -12.85
C SER A 55 17.89 -15.91 -11.81
N TYR A 56 17.68 -15.57 -10.56
CA TYR A 56 17.38 -16.55 -9.52
C TYR A 56 15.92 -17.01 -9.55
N ILE A 57 14.97 -16.07 -9.65
CA ILE A 57 13.52 -16.35 -9.60
C ILE A 57 13.08 -17.33 -10.69
N GLN A 58 13.60 -17.21 -11.89
CA GLN A 58 13.17 -18.05 -13.03
C GLN A 58 13.49 -19.54 -12.89
N PHE A 59 14.36 -19.92 -11.96
CA PHE A 59 14.80 -21.32 -11.77
C PHE A 59 14.23 -21.98 -10.50
N VAL A 60 13.16 -21.43 -9.91
CA VAL A 60 12.48 -22.03 -8.73
C VAL A 60 11.03 -22.38 -9.05
N PRO A 61 10.78 -23.51 -9.70
CA PRO A 61 9.47 -23.84 -10.28
C PRO A 61 8.36 -24.03 -9.25
N ASN A 62 8.70 -24.41 -8.00
CA ASN A 62 7.72 -24.65 -6.93
C ASN A 62 7.39 -23.37 -6.12
N ILE A 63 7.96 -22.25 -6.49
CA ILE A 63 7.79 -20.98 -5.77
C ILE A 63 6.97 -20.02 -6.64
N ASN A 64 5.92 -19.45 -6.03
CA ASN A 64 5.15 -18.38 -6.64
C ASN A 64 5.54 -17.07 -5.98
N PHE A 65 5.94 -16.08 -6.77
CA PHE A 65 6.31 -14.77 -6.29
C PHE A 65 5.14 -13.80 -6.47
N ILE A 66 4.91 -12.97 -5.45
CA ILE A 66 3.94 -11.87 -5.44
C ILE A 66 4.76 -10.60 -5.22
N PHE A 67 4.76 -9.72 -6.21
CA PHE A 67 5.43 -8.43 -6.12
C PHE A 67 4.38 -7.36 -5.85
N ALA A 68 4.44 -6.73 -4.69
CA ALA A 68 3.60 -5.60 -4.33
C ALA A 68 4.40 -4.30 -4.40
N GLY A 69 3.74 -3.20 -4.73
CA GLY A 69 4.38 -1.88 -4.78
C GLY A 69 3.38 -0.76 -4.93
N SER A 70 3.65 0.35 -4.26
CA SER A 70 2.79 1.54 -4.21
C SER A 70 3.04 2.52 -5.37
N LYS A 71 4.26 2.52 -5.96
CA LYS A 71 4.61 3.38 -7.10
C LYS A 71 4.19 2.73 -8.42
N GLN A 72 2.90 2.82 -8.75
CA GLN A 72 2.30 2.13 -9.89
C GLN A 72 3.05 2.33 -11.21
N HIS A 73 3.50 3.56 -11.52
CA HIS A 73 4.22 3.85 -12.78
C HIS A 73 5.57 3.13 -12.86
N ILE A 74 6.30 2.97 -11.74
CA ILE A 74 7.56 2.24 -11.70
C ILE A 74 7.30 0.74 -11.88
N MET A 75 6.31 0.20 -11.16
CA MET A 75 5.90 -1.20 -11.31
C MET A 75 5.50 -1.52 -12.75
N GLN A 76 4.71 -0.66 -13.39
CA GLN A 76 4.37 -0.81 -14.80
C GLN A 76 5.60 -0.80 -15.71
N GLN A 77 6.56 0.11 -15.48
CA GLN A 77 7.80 0.11 -16.25
C GLN A 77 8.60 -1.19 -16.07
N MET A 78 8.69 -1.72 -14.84
CA MET A 78 9.45 -2.95 -14.56
C MET A 78 8.87 -4.17 -15.28
N PHE A 79 7.54 -4.31 -15.31
CA PHE A 79 6.87 -5.52 -15.83
C PHE A 79 6.37 -5.39 -17.27
N HIS A 80 6.20 -4.18 -17.81
CA HIS A 80 5.67 -3.97 -19.17
C HIS A 80 6.66 -3.35 -20.15
N SER A 81 7.83 -2.89 -19.72
CA SER A 81 8.86 -2.37 -20.65
C SER A 81 9.77 -3.50 -21.14
N ALA A 82 9.87 -3.64 -22.47
CA ALA A 82 10.74 -4.65 -23.11
C ALA A 82 12.24 -4.50 -22.78
N LYS A 83 12.64 -3.35 -22.20
CA LYS A 83 14.03 -3.09 -21.78
C LYS A 83 14.35 -3.56 -20.36
N ARG A 84 13.34 -4.07 -19.64
CA ARG A 84 13.48 -4.44 -18.22
C ARG A 84 13.55 -5.96 -18.04
N PRO A 85 14.32 -6.46 -17.05
CA PRO A 85 14.49 -7.90 -16.80
C PRO A 85 13.20 -8.66 -16.51
N PHE A 86 12.23 -8.01 -15.87
CA PHE A 86 10.94 -8.63 -15.52
C PHE A 86 9.86 -8.47 -16.60
N TYR A 87 10.24 -8.03 -17.82
CA TYR A 87 9.28 -7.86 -18.91
C TYR A 87 8.42 -9.11 -19.13
N GLN A 88 7.10 -8.96 -19.13
CA GLN A 88 6.09 -10.02 -19.35
C GLN A 88 6.29 -11.28 -18.47
N SER A 89 6.85 -11.14 -17.28
CA SER A 89 7.12 -12.27 -16.38
C SER A 89 6.05 -12.49 -15.32
N THR A 90 5.04 -11.63 -15.24
CA THR A 90 4.00 -11.65 -14.19
C THR A 90 2.63 -11.37 -14.77
N GLN A 91 1.61 -11.78 -14.02
CA GLN A 91 0.25 -11.30 -14.20
C GLN A 91 0.04 -10.09 -13.30
N THR A 92 -0.37 -8.96 -13.87
CA THR A 92 -0.59 -7.71 -13.14
C THR A 92 -2.02 -7.65 -12.62
N GLN A 93 -2.16 -7.31 -11.35
CA GLN A 93 -3.42 -6.97 -10.71
C GLN A 93 -3.30 -5.57 -10.12
N VAL A 94 -4.16 -4.66 -10.56
CA VAL A 94 -4.28 -3.32 -9.97
C VAL A 94 -5.25 -3.42 -8.81
N ILE A 95 -4.83 -2.95 -7.63
CA ILE A 95 -5.71 -2.77 -6.48
C ILE A 95 -6.16 -1.32 -6.50
N ASP A 96 -7.43 -1.13 -6.79
CA ASP A 96 -8.06 0.19 -6.84
C ASP A 96 -8.83 0.47 -5.53
N ARG A 97 -9.56 1.56 -5.50
CA ARG A 97 -10.43 1.94 -4.38
C ARG A 97 -11.44 0.83 -4.09
N ILE A 98 -11.77 0.66 -2.81
CA ILE A 98 -12.87 -0.22 -2.42
C ILE A 98 -14.19 0.41 -2.91
N ALA A 99 -15.02 -0.35 -3.59
CA ALA A 99 -16.31 0.13 -4.08
C ALA A 99 -17.16 0.65 -2.89
N ARG A 100 -17.82 1.82 -3.09
CA ARG A 100 -18.57 2.52 -2.03
C ARG A 100 -19.54 1.62 -1.29
N ASP A 101 -20.36 0.85 -2.04
CA ASP A 101 -21.39 -0.01 -1.47
C ASP A 101 -20.82 -1.17 -0.67
N GLU A 102 -19.69 -1.71 -1.14
CA GLU A 102 -18.98 -2.79 -0.47
C GLU A 102 -18.35 -2.28 0.83
N TYR A 103 -17.71 -1.12 0.78
CA TYR A 103 -17.09 -0.52 1.94
C TYR A 103 -18.13 -0.06 2.97
N TYR A 104 -19.26 0.50 2.51
CA TYR A 104 -20.39 0.83 3.39
C TYR A 104 -20.91 -0.38 4.16
N ARG A 105 -21.19 -1.50 3.47
CA ARG A 105 -21.66 -2.73 4.13
C ARG A 105 -20.71 -3.22 5.19
N PHE A 106 -19.41 -3.21 4.89
CA PHE A 106 -18.37 -3.57 5.85
C PHE A 106 -18.36 -2.62 7.05
N ALA A 107 -18.36 -1.30 6.83
CA ALA A 107 -18.34 -0.31 7.90
C ALA A 107 -19.61 -0.39 8.77
N ALA A 108 -20.79 -0.49 8.16
CA ALA A 108 -22.07 -0.54 8.86
C ALA A 108 -22.19 -1.76 9.79
N ASP A 109 -21.60 -2.90 9.42
CA ASP A 109 -21.58 -4.10 10.25
C ASP A 109 -20.85 -3.86 11.58
N PHE A 110 -19.75 -3.11 11.60
CA PHE A 110 -19.04 -2.77 12.84
C PHE A 110 -19.89 -1.93 13.79
N PHE A 111 -20.61 -0.93 13.27
CA PHE A 111 -21.50 -0.12 14.09
C PHE A 111 -22.70 -0.93 14.61
N THR A 112 -23.25 -1.80 13.78
CA THR A 112 -24.35 -2.69 14.15
C THR A 112 -23.98 -3.63 15.29
N ARG A 113 -22.77 -4.15 15.32
CA ARG A 113 -22.25 -4.98 16.44
C ARG A 113 -22.22 -4.25 17.78
N GLN A 114 -22.17 -2.91 17.76
CA GLN A 114 -22.29 -2.08 18.97
C GLN A 114 -23.73 -1.60 19.24
N GLY A 115 -24.73 -2.11 18.54
CA GLY A 115 -26.10 -1.62 18.65
C GLY A 115 -26.31 -0.22 18.08
N ARG A 116 -25.41 0.24 17.19
CA ARG A 116 -25.42 1.56 16.56
C ARG A 116 -25.73 1.43 15.07
N LYS A 117 -26.17 2.53 14.46
CA LYS A 117 -26.47 2.56 13.04
C LYS A 117 -25.60 3.60 12.32
N LEU A 118 -24.82 3.18 11.34
CA LEU A 118 -24.20 4.08 10.38
C LEU A 118 -25.19 4.27 9.21
N ALA A 119 -25.64 5.50 8.97
CA ALA A 119 -26.49 5.80 7.81
C ALA A 119 -25.67 5.78 6.53
N GLU A 120 -26.27 5.30 5.43
CA GLU A 120 -25.62 5.26 4.12
C GLU A 120 -25.27 6.65 3.60
N GLU A 121 -26.12 7.65 3.86
CA GLU A 121 -25.88 9.04 3.55
C GLU A 121 -24.61 9.58 4.27
N THR A 122 -24.48 9.29 5.58
CA THR A 122 -23.31 9.71 6.37
C THR A 122 -22.03 9.05 5.86
N PHE A 123 -22.08 7.75 5.55
CA PHE A 123 -20.94 7.07 4.95
C PHE A 123 -20.62 7.61 3.55
N GLY A 124 -21.64 7.88 2.75
CA GLY A 124 -21.48 8.46 1.43
C GLY A 124 -20.79 9.81 1.47
N TYR A 125 -21.21 10.70 2.36
CA TYR A 125 -20.56 11.99 2.58
C TYR A 125 -19.07 11.83 2.93
N LEU A 126 -18.76 10.92 3.88
CA LEU A 126 -17.40 10.59 4.26
C LEU A 126 -16.58 10.04 3.09
N TYR A 127 -17.15 9.12 2.31
CA TYR A 127 -16.48 8.49 1.17
C TYR A 127 -16.16 9.50 0.07
N ASP A 128 -17.12 10.36 -0.27
CA ASP A 128 -16.99 11.37 -1.32
C ASP A 128 -16.01 12.49 -0.92
N ALA A 129 -15.99 12.88 0.37
CA ALA A 129 -15.05 13.89 0.89
C ALA A 129 -13.58 13.51 0.69
N PHE A 130 -13.27 12.21 0.65
CA PHE A 130 -11.91 11.70 0.45
C PHE A 130 -11.74 10.89 -0.84
N ASP A 131 -12.67 11.01 -1.76
CA ASP A 131 -12.62 10.36 -3.06
C ASP A 131 -12.29 8.86 -2.95
N GLY A 132 -12.87 8.17 -1.96
CA GLY A 132 -12.66 6.75 -1.71
C GLY A 132 -11.30 6.37 -1.14
N HIS A 133 -10.48 7.33 -0.69
CA HIS A 133 -9.12 7.04 -0.17
C HIS A 133 -9.18 6.28 1.16
N THR A 134 -8.83 5.01 1.12
CA THR A 134 -9.03 4.03 2.20
C THR A 134 -8.44 4.46 3.54
N TRP A 135 -7.23 5.04 3.55
CA TRP A 135 -6.57 5.46 4.80
C TRP A 135 -7.35 6.54 5.54
N TYR A 136 -7.82 7.57 4.82
CA TYR A 136 -8.61 8.64 5.44
C TYR A 136 -9.96 8.13 5.94
N ILE A 137 -10.65 7.36 5.10
CA ILE A 137 -11.95 6.78 5.46
C ILE A 137 -11.82 5.89 6.70
N GLN A 138 -10.82 5.01 6.75
CA GLN A 138 -10.59 4.13 7.90
C GLN A 138 -10.26 4.92 9.16
N THR A 139 -9.43 5.96 9.06
CA THR A 139 -9.08 6.84 10.19
C THR A 139 -10.31 7.51 10.76
N LEU A 140 -11.19 8.05 9.90
CA LEU A 140 -12.41 8.72 10.34
C LEU A 140 -13.47 7.75 10.87
N LEU A 141 -13.66 6.60 10.23
CA LEU A 141 -14.53 5.55 10.75
C LEU A 141 -14.10 5.08 12.15
N ASN A 142 -12.81 4.98 12.39
CA ASN A 142 -12.26 4.60 13.70
C ASN A 142 -12.57 5.67 14.76
N ARG A 143 -12.51 6.96 14.44
CA ARG A 143 -12.91 8.05 15.34
C ARG A 143 -14.41 8.02 15.61
N LEU A 144 -15.22 7.94 14.57
CA LEU A 144 -16.68 7.83 14.67
C LEU A 144 -17.11 6.62 15.50
N TYR A 145 -16.34 5.54 15.43
CA TYR A 145 -16.56 4.35 16.23
C TYR A 145 -16.32 4.60 17.74
N GLY A 146 -15.38 5.48 18.08
CA GLY A 146 -15.10 5.91 19.45
C GLY A 146 -16.08 6.93 20.02
N TYR A 147 -16.87 7.64 19.20
CA TYR A 147 -17.84 8.62 19.67
C TYR A 147 -19.11 7.96 20.15
N ALA A 148 -19.91 8.65 20.98
CA ALA A 148 -21.21 8.17 21.43
C ALA A 148 -22.31 8.39 20.38
N GLY A 149 -23.33 7.54 20.37
CA GLY A 149 -24.50 7.69 19.48
C GLY A 149 -24.27 7.19 18.05
N ASN A 150 -25.25 7.36 17.19
CA ASN A 150 -25.15 7.04 15.77
C ASN A 150 -24.36 8.13 15.04
N PRO A 151 -23.41 7.79 14.17
CA PRO A 151 -22.68 8.78 13.38
C PRO A 151 -23.62 9.60 12.47
N ASP A 152 -23.40 10.92 12.45
CA ASP A 152 -24.05 11.84 11.54
C ASP A 152 -22.98 12.70 10.80
N ILE A 153 -23.43 13.54 9.86
CA ILE A 153 -22.56 14.40 9.06
C ILE A 153 -21.77 15.39 9.95
N GLY A 154 -22.41 15.94 11.00
CA GLY A 154 -21.73 16.85 11.91
C GLY A 154 -20.59 16.21 12.68
N MET A 155 -20.74 14.94 13.06
CA MET A 155 -19.66 14.13 13.66
C MET A 155 -18.56 13.83 12.67
N VAL A 156 -18.88 13.62 11.39
CA VAL A 156 -17.87 13.45 10.34
C VAL A 156 -17.05 14.72 10.17
N ASP A 157 -17.69 15.89 10.08
CA ASP A 157 -17.00 17.18 9.96
C ASP A 157 -16.12 17.47 11.17
N TYR A 158 -16.59 17.16 12.36
CA TYR A 158 -15.80 17.29 13.58
C TYR A 158 -14.56 16.40 13.54
N ALA A 159 -14.71 15.13 13.17
CA ALA A 159 -13.61 14.17 13.06
C ALA A 159 -12.59 14.60 11.97
N ILE A 160 -13.05 15.16 10.85
CA ILE A 160 -12.19 15.74 9.82
C ILE A 160 -11.36 16.89 10.41
N GLY A 161 -12.00 17.79 11.17
CA GLY A 161 -11.33 18.89 11.84
C GLY A 161 -10.21 18.43 12.78
N GLU A 162 -10.45 17.37 13.57
CA GLU A 162 -9.43 16.79 14.45
C GLU A 162 -8.25 16.21 13.65
N VAL A 163 -8.50 15.46 12.58
CA VAL A 163 -7.43 14.89 11.74
C VAL A 163 -6.61 15.97 11.08
N VAL A 164 -7.24 17.04 10.59
CA VAL A 164 -6.56 18.20 10.02
C VAL A 164 -5.69 18.89 11.06
N ALA A 165 -6.23 19.15 12.26
CA ALA A 165 -5.49 19.80 13.34
C ALA A 165 -4.25 19.01 13.77
N GLU A 166 -4.38 17.70 13.93
CA GLU A 166 -3.27 16.80 14.27
C GLU A 166 -2.21 16.72 13.17
N SER A 167 -2.63 16.80 11.92
CA SER A 167 -1.74 16.67 10.76
C SER A 167 -1.17 18.01 10.28
N THR A 168 -1.55 19.14 10.88
CA THR A 168 -1.19 20.49 10.43
C THR A 168 0.32 20.64 10.26
N TYR A 169 1.11 20.27 11.28
CA TYR A 169 2.57 20.36 11.23
C TYR A 169 3.18 19.53 10.07
N THR A 170 2.65 18.32 9.85
CA THR A 170 3.10 17.45 8.76
C THR A 170 2.80 18.05 7.41
N TYR A 171 1.61 18.61 7.21
CA TYR A 171 1.21 19.25 5.96
C TYR A 171 1.97 20.55 5.71
N GLU A 172 2.21 21.35 6.74
CA GLU A 172 3.02 22.56 6.62
C GLU A 172 4.45 22.24 6.19
N ASN A 173 5.09 21.23 6.79
CA ASN A 173 6.42 20.78 6.38
C ASN A 173 6.44 20.25 4.94
N LEU A 174 5.42 19.47 4.56
CA LEU A 174 5.28 18.98 3.20
C LEU A 174 5.16 20.15 2.21
N LEU A 175 4.31 21.10 2.49
CA LEU A 175 4.12 22.28 1.63
C LEU A 175 5.37 23.16 1.56
N ALA A 176 6.11 23.31 2.67
CA ALA A 176 7.35 24.09 2.70
C ALA A 176 8.45 23.53 1.77
N ALA A 177 8.38 22.23 1.43
CA ALA A 177 9.29 21.61 0.48
C ALA A 177 9.00 21.97 -0.99
N TYR A 178 7.86 22.61 -1.29
CA TYR A 178 7.46 22.95 -2.66
C TYR A 178 7.68 24.44 -2.96
N PRO A 179 8.02 24.81 -4.21
CA PRO A 179 8.06 26.19 -4.66
C PRO A 179 6.70 26.90 -4.48
N ALA A 180 6.72 28.18 -4.20
CA ALA A 180 5.50 28.99 -3.99
C ALA A 180 4.51 28.93 -5.19
N SER A 181 5.00 28.72 -6.42
CA SER A 181 4.17 28.52 -7.60
C SER A 181 3.33 27.26 -7.50
N ASN A 182 3.92 26.16 -7.02
CA ASN A 182 3.24 24.88 -6.86
C ASN A 182 2.19 24.94 -5.74
N ILE A 183 2.50 25.62 -4.64
CA ILE A 183 1.55 25.85 -3.55
C ILE A 183 0.33 26.64 -4.03
N ARG A 184 0.54 27.69 -4.86
CA ARG A 184 -0.58 28.45 -5.45
C ARG A 184 -1.45 27.58 -6.35
N LEU A 185 -0.83 26.70 -7.16
CA LEU A 185 -1.56 25.75 -8.02
C LEU A 185 -2.37 24.78 -7.18
N LEU A 186 -1.79 24.16 -6.17
CA LEU A 186 -2.48 23.24 -5.25
C LEU A 186 -3.69 23.91 -4.58
N LYS A 187 -3.53 25.15 -4.10
CA LYS A 187 -4.62 25.95 -3.51
C LYS A 187 -5.72 26.29 -4.51
N ALA A 188 -5.40 26.42 -5.79
CA ALA A 188 -6.40 26.68 -6.84
C ALA A 188 -7.19 25.43 -7.21
N ILE A 189 -6.57 24.25 -7.16
CA ILE A 189 -7.22 22.95 -7.43
C ILE A 189 -8.13 22.54 -6.26
N ALA A 190 -7.76 22.90 -5.03
CA ALA A 190 -8.50 22.55 -3.81
C ALA A 190 -9.74 23.45 -3.54
N LYS A 191 -10.03 24.43 -4.39
CA LYS A 191 -11.24 25.29 -4.37
C LYS A 191 -12.33 24.73 -5.27
#